data_cca8c32da3b9ca27bdb499a383ce1467
#
_entry.id   cca8c32da3b9ca27bdb499a383ce1467
#
_cell.length_a   1.000
_cell.length_b   1.000
_cell.length_c   1.000
_cell.angle_alpha   90.00
_cell.angle_beta   90.00
_cell.angle_gamma   90.00
#
_symmetry.space_group_name_H-M   'P 1'
#
loop_
_entity.id
_entity.type
_entity.pdbx_description
1 polymer ?
#
loop_
_entity_poly.entity_id
_entity_poly.type
_entity_poly.pdbx_seq_one_letter_code
_entity_poly.pdbx_strand_id
1 'polypeptide(L)'
;MVRGGFPINKLKLFLIAVFLLLSPPLWASGELATGPSNYEMVEAPTAYILPHGGYDLVMRMYEEGGLFFRGNIGFKDLFMLGFSGNATNVIGTGTIQVQTPGLFFKVKLLDEKNAPFALALAYDGRGYGVQTGGRFYPGLQKGFYAVVSKEIPQAGFIQLHGGVNAVTFDNFNTADDLGLFGGASFALTSSLVFNLELNDVLMKDWQFNGNFIFDYDNPLRIGVDFRDMNNAALFSRILRVEYVSFF
;
A
#
# COMPACT_ATOMS: atom_id res chain seq x y z
N MET A 1 -20.45 28.75 9.02
CA MET A 1 -18.99 28.64 9.09
C MET A 1 -18.63 27.89 10.37
N VAL A 2 -18.56 26.56 10.33
CA VAL A 2 -18.19 25.73 11.50
C VAL A 2 -16.76 25.27 11.27
N ARG A 3 -15.82 25.83 12.01
CA ARG A 3 -14.44 25.37 12.06
C ARG A 3 -14.43 23.99 12.75
N GLY A 4 -14.31 22.94 11.96
CA GLY A 4 -14.05 21.60 12.49
C GLY A 4 -12.65 21.57 13.11
N GLY A 5 -12.57 21.60 14.43
CA GLY A 5 -11.33 21.41 15.15
C GLY A 5 -10.78 20.01 14.88
N PHE A 6 -9.52 19.91 14.57
CA PHE A 6 -8.78 18.65 14.44
C PHE A 6 -9.01 17.78 15.67
N PRO A 7 -9.44 16.53 15.54
CA PRO A 7 -9.56 15.65 16.71
C PRO A 7 -8.15 15.33 17.22
N ILE A 8 -7.80 15.99 18.30
CA ILE A 8 -6.49 15.90 19.01
C ILE A 8 -6.05 14.43 19.23
N ASN A 9 -6.99 13.50 19.29
CA ASN A 9 -6.70 12.07 19.45
C ASN A 9 -6.05 11.41 18.23
N LYS A 10 -6.37 11.82 17.00
CA LYS A 10 -5.78 11.23 15.78
C LYS A 10 -4.33 11.66 15.61
N LEU A 11 -4.01 12.92 15.89
CA LEU A 11 -2.64 13.42 15.86
C LEU A 11 -1.76 12.74 16.92
N LYS A 12 -2.30 12.49 18.11
CA LYS A 12 -1.57 11.76 19.18
C LYS A 12 -1.24 10.33 18.77
N LEU A 13 -2.19 9.61 18.16
CA LEU A 13 -1.96 8.25 17.66
C LEU A 13 -0.87 8.22 16.58
N PHE A 14 -0.91 9.18 15.66
CA PHE A 14 0.12 9.31 14.64
C PHE A 14 1.49 9.62 15.22
N LEU A 15 1.59 10.55 16.18
CA LEU A 15 2.85 10.88 16.84
C LEU A 15 3.41 9.69 17.65
N ILE A 16 2.54 8.89 18.27
CA ILE A 16 2.96 7.65 18.96
C ILE A 16 3.51 6.65 17.96
N ALA A 17 2.86 6.45 16.82
CA ALA A 17 3.35 5.55 15.76
C ALA A 17 4.72 6.02 15.22
N VAL A 18 4.88 7.32 14.95
CA VAL A 18 6.16 7.92 14.52
C VAL A 18 7.23 7.77 15.61
N PHE A 19 6.87 7.97 16.88
CA PHE A 19 7.81 7.81 18.00
C PHE A 19 8.27 6.36 18.17
N LEU A 20 7.37 5.38 17.98
CA LEU A 20 7.71 3.95 17.97
C LEU A 20 8.62 3.59 16.80
N LEU A 21 8.43 4.22 15.63
CA LEU A 21 9.29 4.04 14.46
C LEU A 21 10.70 4.62 14.67
N LEU A 22 10.83 5.68 15.45
CA LEU A 22 12.10 6.36 15.70
C LEU A 22 12.86 5.82 16.92
N SER A 23 12.27 4.92 17.73
CA SER A 23 12.96 4.32 18.89
C SER A 23 14.19 3.53 18.42
N PRO A 24 15.39 3.75 19.01
CA PRO A 24 16.57 2.98 18.64
C PRO A 24 16.35 1.49 18.97
N PRO A 25 16.86 0.57 18.13
CA PRO A 25 16.74 -0.85 18.39
C PRO A 25 17.50 -1.21 19.66
N LEU A 26 16.81 -1.76 20.66
CA LEU A 26 17.44 -2.48 21.74
C LEU A 26 18.01 -3.78 21.15
N TRP A 27 19.31 -3.91 21.20
CA TRP A 27 20.14 -4.99 20.66
C TRP A 27 19.52 -6.37 20.83
N ALA A 28 19.17 -7.02 19.71
CA ALA A 28 18.94 -8.45 19.64
C ALA A 28 19.62 -8.99 18.38
N SER A 29 20.75 -9.66 18.58
CA SER A 29 21.43 -10.47 17.55
C SER A 29 20.65 -11.78 17.37
N GLY A 30 19.67 -11.78 16.50
CA GLY A 30 19.00 -12.99 16.01
C GLY A 30 18.80 -12.85 14.51
N GLU A 31 19.10 -13.90 13.74
CA GLU A 31 18.70 -13.97 12.33
C GLU A 31 17.18 -13.77 12.27
N LEU A 32 16.78 -12.61 11.78
CA LEU A 32 15.40 -12.27 11.59
C LEU A 32 14.85 -13.18 10.50
N ALA A 33 13.83 -13.97 10.84
CA ALA A 33 13.02 -14.61 9.83
C ALA A 33 12.45 -13.49 8.95
N THR A 34 12.99 -13.33 7.76
CA THR A 34 12.53 -12.36 6.79
C THR A 34 11.15 -12.82 6.33
N GLY A 35 10.13 -12.30 6.99
CA GLY A 35 8.77 -12.44 6.51
C GLY A 35 8.65 -11.91 5.07
N PRO A 36 7.64 -12.32 4.32
CA PRO A 36 7.48 -11.89 2.94
C PRO A 36 7.45 -10.37 2.86
N SER A 37 8.35 -9.81 2.05
CA SER A 37 8.48 -8.36 1.86
C SER A 37 7.24 -7.85 1.14
N ASN A 38 6.34 -7.20 1.85
CA ASN A 38 5.19 -6.55 1.25
C ASN A 38 5.59 -5.18 0.72
N TYR A 39 5.56 -5.00 -0.61
CA TYR A 39 5.81 -3.68 -1.24
C TYR A 39 4.63 -2.73 -1.09
N GLU A 40 3.48 -3.26 -0.78
CA GLU A 40 2.20 -2.59 -0.61
C GLU A 40 1.30 -3.47 0.26
N MET A 41 0.58 -2.87 1.18
CA MET A 41 -0.42 -3.56 1.99
C MET A 41 -1.70 -3.83 1.17
N VAL A 42 -2.76 -3.10 1.39
CA VAL A 42 -3.94 -3.11 0.49
C VAL A 42 -3.77 -2.03 -0.58
N GLU A 43 -3.69 -0.77 -0.17
CA GLU A 43 -3.51 0.42 -1.00
C GLU A 43 -2.34 1.29 -0.50
N ALA A 44 -1.96 1.15 0.76
CA ALA A 44 -0.87 1.92 1.34
C ALA A 44 0.47 1.29 0.98
N PRO A 45 1.39 2.09 0.40
CA PRO A 45 2.72 1.62 0.05
C PRO A 45 3.60 1.44 1.29
N THR A 46 4.62 0.59 1.15
CA THR A 46 5.71 0.43 2.10
C THR A 46 7.00 1.04 1.55
N ALA A 47 8.06 1.15 2.36
CA ALA A 47 9.37 1.59 1.89
C ALA A 47 10.19 0.49 1.20
N TYR A 48 9.69 -0.74 1.20
CA TYR A 48 10.38 -1.86 0.56
C TYR A 48 10.23 -1.83 -0.95
N ILE A 49 11.20 -2.44 -1.65
CA ILE A 49 11.24 -2.57 -3.10
C ILE A 49 11.62 -3.99 -3.50
N LEU A 50 11.33 -4.35 -4.72
CA LEU A 50 11.84 -5.58 -5.33
C LEU A 50 13.38 -5.52 -5.43
N PRO A 51 14.09 -6.61 -5.12
CA PRO A 51 15.53 -6.68 -5.33
C PRO A 51 15.88 -6.63 -6.82
N HIS A 52 17.16 -6.52 -7.12
CA HIS A 52 17.65 -6.52 -8.50
C HIS A 52 17.24 -7.79 -9.24
N GLY A 53 16.62 -7.63 -10.42
CA GLY A 53 16.11 -8.74 -11.21
C GLY A 53 14.79 -9.34 -10.69
N GLY A 54 14.32 -8.89 -9.53
CA GLY A 54 13.00 -9.27 -9.04
C GLY A 54 11.90 -8.61 -9.84
N TYR A 55 10.82 -9.34 -10.12
CA TYR A 55 9.61 -8.78 -10.70
C TYR A 55 8.37 -9.37 -10.04
N ASP A 56 7.30 -8.60 -10.06
CA ASP A 56 5.97 -9.05 -9.68
C ASP A 56 4.93 -8.78 -10.77
N LEU A 57 3.92 -9.62 -10.79
CA LEU A 57 2.71 -9.46 -11.58
C LEU A 57 1.53 -9.62 -10.64
N VAL A 58 0.71 -8.61 -10.49
CA VAL A 58 -0.45 -8.62 -9.62
C VAL A 58 -1.72 -8.45 -10.42
N MET A 59 -2.68 -9.31 -10.15
CA MET A 59 -4.04 -9.22 -10.67
C MET A 59 -5.00 -9.08 -9.50
N ARG A 60 -5.90 -8.11 -9.58
CA ARG A 60 -6.97 -7.90 -8.61
C ARG A 60 -8.31 -7.95 -9.31
N MET A 61 -9.19 -8.81 -8.82
CA MET A 61 -10.58 -8.90 -9.25
C MET A 61 -11.46 -8.21 -8.20
N TYR A 62 -12.21 -7.23 -8.63
CA TYR A 62 -13.03 -6.42 -7.75
C TYR A 62 -14.48 -6.34 -8.24
N GLU A 63 -15.33 -5.66 -7.51
CA GLU A 63 -16.76 -5.55 -7.78
C GLU A 63 -17.08 -5.12 -9.22
N GLU A 64 -18.28 -5.45 -9.68
CA GLU A 64 -18.78 -5.17 -11.04
C GLU A 64 -17.93 -5.80 -12.16
N GLY A 65 -17.27 -6.93 -11.85
CA GLY A 65 -16.43 -7.62 -12.83
C GLY A 65 -15.20 -6.84 -13.25
N GLY A 66 -14.70 -5.98 -12.38
CA GLY A 66 -13.49 -5.22 -12.60
C GLY A 66 -12.23 -6.06 -12.50
N LEU A 67 -11.26 -5.76 -13.35
CA LEU A 67 -9.94 -6.39 -13.38
C LEU A 67 -8.87 -5.32 -13.40
N PHE A 68 -8.06 -5.30 -12.36
CA PHE A 68 -6.85 -4.49 -12.27
C PHE A 68 -5.63 -5.39 -12.41
N PHE A 69 -4.70 -4.96 -13.24
CA PHE A 69 -3.42 -5.62 -13.45
C PHE A 69 -2.27 -4.64 -13.23
N ARG A 70 -1.21 -5.09 -12.61
CA ARG A 70 0.05 -4.34 -12.51
C ARG A 70 1.25 -5.25 -12.65
N GLY A 71 2.35 -4.69 -13.14
CA GLY A 71 3.66 -5.32 -13.14
C GLY A 71 4.70 -4.37 -12.61
N ASN A 72 5.63 -4.87 -11.81
CA ASN A 72 6.75 -4.12 -11.28
C ASN A 72 8.06 -4.89 -11.50
N ILE A 73 9.16 -4.15 -11.57
CA ILE A 73 10.51 -4.71 -11.70
C ILE A 73 11.50 -3.92 -10.84
N GLY A 74 12.39 -4.63 -10.14
CA GLY A 74 13.42 -4.07 -9.27
C GLY A 74 14.77 -3.95 -9.97
N PHE A 75 15.48 -2.85 -9.71
CA PHE A 75 16.80 -2.57 -10.25
C PHE A 75 17.77 -2.16 -9.15
N LYS A 76 18.94 -2.83 -9.11
CA LYS A 76 20.07 -2.50 -8.23
C LYS A 76 19.72 -2.37 -6.74
N ASP A 77 18.65 -3.04 -6.29
CA ASP A 77 18.15 -2.92 -4.91
C ASP A 77 17.85 -1.47 -4.47
N LEU A 78 17.69 -0.58 -5.44
CA LEU A 78 17.52 0.86 -5.24
C LEU A 78 16.27 1.42 -5.92
N PHE A 79 15.91 0.91 -7.11
CA PHE A 79 14.81 1.40 -7.92
C PHE A 79 13.78 0.30 -8.16
N MET A 80 12.52 0.69 -8.22
CA MET A 80 11.44 -0.15 -8.68
C MET A 80 10.59 0.65 -9.69
N LEU A 81 10.36 0.07 -10.85
CA LEU A 81 9.50 0.61 -11.89
C LEU A 81 8.29 -0.27 -12.07
N GLY A 82 7.19 0.30 -12.48
CA GLY A 82 5.98 -0.48 -12.74
C GLY A 82 4.99 0.24 -13.63
N PHE A 83 4.03 -0.54 -14.06
CA PHE A 83 2.87 -0.08 -14.82
C PHE A 83 1.61 -0.79 -14.33
N SER A 84 0.46 -0.22 -14.68
CA SER A 84 -0.83 -0.86 -14.41
C SER A 84 -1.81 -0.63 -15.54
N GLY A 85 -2.77 -1.53 -15.63
CA GLY A 85 -3.95 -1.39 -16.47
C GLY A 85 -5.19 -1.76 -15.67
N ASN A 86 -6.30 -1.13 -16.00
CA ASN A 86 -7.58 -1.39 -15.38
C ASN A 86 -8.69 -1.49 -16.42
N ALA A 87 -9.56 -2.48 -16.25
CA ALA A 87 -10.75 -2.64 -17.07
C ALA A 87 -11.94 -3.00 -16.20
N THR A 88 -13.09 -2.44 -16.48
CA THR A 88 -14.36 -2.74 -15.80
C THR A 88 -15.29 -3.54 -16.68
N ASN A 89 -16.26 -4.21 -16.08
CA ASN A 89 -17.20 -5.09 -16.79
C ASN A 89 -16.52 -6.21 -17.61
N VAL A 90 -15.32 -6.65 -17.21
CA VAL A 90 -14.62 -7.77 -17.85
C VAL A 90 -15.38 -9.07 -17.59
N ILE A 91 -15.93 -9.22 -16.39
CA ILE A 91 -16.81 -10.32 -16.00
C ILE A 91 -18.21 -9.76 -15.86
N GLY A 92 -19.11 -10.12 -16.79
CA GLY A 92 -20.49 -9.63 -16.80
C GLY A 92 -21.03 -9.42 -18.20
N THR A 93 -22.13 -8.69 -18.30
CA THR A 93 -22.83 -8.40 -19.57
C THR A 93 -22.68 -6.94 -20.03
N GLY A 94 -21.99 -6.11 -19.25
CA GLY A 94 -21.77 -4.68 -19.56
C GLY A 94 -20.71 -4.48 -20.64
N THR A 95 -20.63 -3.27 -21.16
CA THR A 95 -19.55 -2.89 -22.10
C THR A 95 -18.24 -2.78 -21.33
N ILE A 96 -17.20 -3.46 -21.79
CA ILE A 96 -15.85 -3.38 -21.21
C ILE A 96 -15.33 -1.96 -21.39
N GLN A 97 -14.88 -1.35 -20.29
CA GLN A 97 -14.24 -0.03 -20.29
C GLN A 97 -12.81 -0.19 -19.82
N VAL A 98 -11.85 0.27 -20.62
CA VAL A 98 -10.42 0.25 -20.32
C VAL A 98 -10.00 1.65 -19.91
N GLN A 99 -9.30 1.75 -18.80
CA GLN A 99 -8.78 3.02 -18.30
C GLN A 99 -7.35 3.27 -18.81
N THR A 100 -6.93 4.54 -18.72
CA THR A 100 -5.55 4.93 -19.04
C THR A 100 -4.56 4.17 -18.18
N PRO A 101 -3.53 3.54 -18.77
CA PRO A 101 -2.48 2.87 -18.02
C PRO A 101 -1.76 3.83 -17.04
N GLY A 102 -1.50 3.34 -15.85
CA GLY A 102 -0.75 4.07 -14.83
C GLY A 102 0.73 3.68 -14.82
N LEU A 103 1.58 4.62 -14.46
CA LEU A 103 3.02 4.39 -14.27
C LEU A 103 3.36 4.47 -12.78
N PHE A 104 4.41 3.75 -12.40
CA PHE A 104 4.92 3.69 -11.06
C PHE A 104 6.45 3.77 -11.05
N PHE A 105 6.97 4.53 -10.10
CA PHE A 105 8.39 4.63 -9.86
C PHE A 105 8.66 4.80 -8.36
N LYS A 106 9.58 4.01 -7.79
CA LYS A 106 10.00 4.10 -6.39
C LYS A 106 11.51 4.04 -6.27
N VAL A 107 12.05 4.88 -5.40
CA VAL A 107 13.47 4.91 -5.02
C VAL A 107 13.58 4.65 -3.54
N LYS A 108 14.36 3.67 -3.13
CA LYS A 108 14.73 3.42 -1.74
C LYS A 108 15.91 4.32 -1.38
N LEU A 109 15.72 5.22 -0.42
CA LEU A 109 16.76 6.14 0.04
C LEU A 109 17.56 5.58 1.22
N LEU A 110 16.88 4.87 2.14
CA LEU A 110 17.49 4.22 3.30
C LEU A 110 17.03 2.76 3.35
N ASP A 111 17.93 1.89 3.79
CA ASP A 111 17.65 0.49 4.02
C ASP A 111 17.86 0.17 5.51
N GLU A 112 16.96 -0.61 6.11
CA GLU A 112 17.06 -1.01 7.52
C GLU A 112 18.32 -1.79 7.86
N LYS A 113 19.00 -2.36 6.85
CA LYS A 113 20.32 -2.98 7.05
C LYS A 113 21.39 -2.00 7.50
N ASN A 114 21.25 -0.72 7.13
CA ASN A 114 22.25 0.33 7.37
C ASN A 114 21.67 1.54 8.13
N ALA A 115 20.37 1.55 8.40
CA ALA A 115 19.65 2.65 9.04
C ALA A 115 18.61 2.11 10.04
N PRO A 116 18.12 2.91 10.98
CA PRO A 116 17.11 2.47 11.95
C PRO A 116 15.73 2.19 11.33
N PHE A 117 15.51 2.57 10.06
CA PHE A 117 14.28 2.37 9.29
C PHE A 117 14.59 2.40 7.79
N ALA A 118 13.68 1.85 6.98
CA ALA A 118 13.69 2.03 5.54
C ALA A 118 12.94 3.31 5.18
N LEU A 119 13.43 4.05 4.15
CA LEU A 119 12.82 5.25 3.60
C LEU A 119 12.77 5.16 2.09
N ALA A 120 11.62 5.44 1.49
CA ALA A 120 11.48 5.52 0.05
C ALA A 120 10.69 6.77 -0.37
N LEU A 121 11.03 7.26 -1.56
CA LEU A 121 10.25 8.24 -2.31
C LEU A 121 9.71 7.59 -3.57
N ALA A 122 8.50 7.96 -3.96
CA ALA A 122 7.90 7.39 -5.14
C ALA A 122 6.86 8.29 -5.78
N TYR A 123 6.54 7.94 -7.04
CA TYR A 123 5.36 8.40 -7.74
C TYR A 123 4.51 7.18 -8.09
N ASP A 124 3.24 7.22 -7.76
CA ASP A 124 2.27 6.20 -8.09
C ASP A 124 1.08 6.81 -8.83
N GLY A 125 1.12 6.71 -10.16
CA GLY A 125 0.03 7.08 -11.05
C GLY A 125 -0.92 5.91 -11.37
N ARG A 126 -0.71 4.77 -10.69
CA ARG A 126 -1.58 3.62 -10.84
C ARG A 126 -2.86 3.87 -10.07
N GLY A 127 -3.97 3.81 -10.74
CA GLY A 127 -5.27 3.94 -10.13
C GLY A 127 -6.23 2.97 -10.80
N TYR A 128 -7.17 2.49 -10.05
CA TYR A 128 -8.35 1.88 -10.59
C TYR A 128 -9.53 2.60 -9.96
N GLY A 129 -10.00 3.58 -10.67
CA GLY A 129 -11.21 4.28 -10.30
C GLY A 129 -12.27 3.95 -11.32
N VAL A 130 -13.41 3.50 -10.87
CA VAL A 130 -14.57 3.36 -11.74
C VAL A 130 -15.65 4.25 -11.21
N GLN A 131 -16.18 5.04 -12.11
CA GLN A 131 -17.44 5.72 -11.88
C GLN A 131 -18.53 4.86 -12.50
N THR A 132 -19.12 3.96 -11.72
CA THR A 132 -20.26 3.18 -12.17
C THR A 132 -21.41 3.39 -11.21
N GLY A 133 -22.57 3.80 -11.72
CA GLY A 133 -23.79 3.97 -10.93
C GLY A 133 -23.71 5.02 -9.82
N GLY A 134 -22.89 6.06 -9.97
CA GLY A 134 -22.71 7.11 -8.97
C GLY A 134 -21.82 6.71 -7.78
N ARG A 135 -21.24 5.52 -7.79
CA ARG A 135 -20.19 5.12 -6.85
C ARG A 135 -18.85 5.41 -7.47
N PHE A 136 -18.12 6.29 -6.85
CA PHE A 136 -16.74 6.54 -7.15
C PHE A 136 -15.92 5.54 -6.33
N TYR A 137 -15.29 4.58 -6.96
CA TYR A 137 -14.14 3.90 -6.37
C TYR A 137 -12.94 4.79 -6.67
N PRO A 138 -12.49 5.62 -5.75
CA PRO A 138 -11.24 6.30 -5.93
C PRO A 138 -10.16 5.23 -5.93
N GLY A 139 -9.75 4.83 -7.10
CA GLY A 139 -8.47 4.21 -7.26
C GLY A 139 -7.49 5.28 -6.86
N LEU A 140 -6.99 5.16 -5.66
CA LEU A 140 -6.16 6.16 -5.06
C LEU A 140 -4.83 6.15 -5.79
N GLN A 141 -4.74 6.98 -6.82
CA GLN A 141 -3.44 7.43 -7.25
C GLN A 141 -2.82 8.10 -6.02
N LYS A 142 -1.79 7.49 -5.47
CA LYS A 142 -1.06 8.12 -4.35
C LYS A 142 -0.32 9.37 -4.83
N GLY A 143 -0.07 9.49 -6.15
CA GLY A 143 0.74 10.56 -6.69
C GLY A 143 2.17 10.46 -6.19
N PHE A 144 2.76 11.58 -5.81
CA PHE A 144 4.06 11.57 -5.13
C PHE A 144 3.89 11.24 -3.67
N TYR A 145 4.76 10.37 -3.15
CA TYR A 145 4.73 10.04 -1.73
C TYR A 145 6.11 9.78 -1.14
N ALA A 146 6.20 10.00 0.16
CA ALA A 146 7.31 9.56 0.99
C ALA A 146 6.79 8.55 2.01
N VAL A 147 7.50 7.45 2.20
CA VAL A 147 7.10 6.39 3.12
C VAL A 147 8.28 5.88 3.93
N VAL A 148 8.03 5.65 5.21
CA VAL A 148 8.95 5.00 6.15
C VAL A 148 8.39 3.64 6.50
N SER A 149 9.26 2.64 6.60
CA SER A 149 8.93 1.30 7.08
C SER A 149 9.93 0.85 8.11
N LYS A 150 9.46 0.10 9.10
CA LYS A 150 10.28 -0.48 10.14
C LYS A 150 9.79 -1.84 10.55
N GLU A 151 10.69 -2.82 10.55
CA GLU A 151 10.48 -4.10 11.20
C GLU A 151 10.70 -3.96 12.70
N ILE A 152 9.87 -4.61 13.52
CA ILE A 152 9.98 -4.62 14.98
C ILE A 152 10.71 -5.90 15.40
N PRO A 153 12.03 -5.84 15.71
CA PRO A 153 12.85 -7.02 15.92
C PRO A 153 12.36 -7.91 17.08
N GLN A 154 11.84 -7.29 18.16
CA GLN A 154 11.37 -8.03 19.34
C GLN A 154 10.10 -8.84 19.09
N ALA A 155 9.33 -8.42 18.08
CA ALA A 155 8.09 -9.08 17.69
C ALA A 155 8.27 -9.94 16.42
N GLY A 156 9.47 -9.94 15.80
CA GLY A 156 9.95 -10.83 14.71
C GLY A 156 9.07 -10.95 13.45
N PHE A 157 7.84 -10.52 13.56
CA PHE A 157 6.79 -10.72 12.55
C PHE A 157 5.90 -9.48 12.37
N ILE A 158 6.30 -8.33 12.93
CA ILE A 158 5.55 -7.07 12.79
C ILE A 158 6.39 -6.06 12.03
N GLN A 159 5.80 -5.49 10.98
CA GLN A 159 6.35 -4.36 10.26
C GLN A 159 5.36 -3.19 10.36
N LEU A 160 5.88 -1.99 10.59
CA LEU A 160 5.11 -0.76 10.65
C LEU A 160 5.45 0.13 9.46
N HIS A 161 4.43 0.77 8.90
CA HIS A 161 4.56 1.61 7.71
C HIS A 161 3.82 2.91 7.93
N GLY A 162 4.35 4.02 7.41
CA GLY A 162 3.66 5.29 7.47
C GLY A 162 4.26 6.29 6.50
N GLY A 163 3.41 7.14 5.94
CA GLY A 163 3.84 8.08 4.93
C GLY A 163 2.85 9.20 4.66
N VAL A 164 3.30 10.07 3.78
CA VAL A 164 2.54 11.21 3.27
C VAL A 164 2.51 11.14 1.75
N ASN A 165 1.41 11.58 1.15
CA ASN A 165 1.30 11.65 -0.30
C ASN A 165 0.62 12.94 -0.77
N ALA A 166 0.91 13.29 -2.03
CA ALA A 166 0.28 14.39 -2.75
C ALA A 166 -0.19 13.88 -4.11
N VAL A 167 -1.49 13.92 -4.35
CA VAL A 167 -2.09 13.36 -5.57
C VAL A 167 -1.74 14.20 -6.80
N THR A 168 -1.67 15.52 -6.66
CA THR A 168 -1.31 16.45 -7.75
C THR A 168 -0.35 17.52 -7.25
N PHE A 169 0.49 18.03 -8.15
CA PHE A 169 1.34 19.21 -7.88
C PHE A 169 0.67 20.54 -8.25
N ASP A 170 -0.44 20.51 -8.99
CA ASP A 170 -0.98 21.70 -9.60
C ASP A 170 -1.71 22.62 -8.62
N ASN A 171 -2.08 22.13 -7.44
CA ASN A 171 -2.84 22.89 -6.46
C ASN A 171 -2.43 22.60 -5.02
N PHE A 172 -1.17 22.84 -4.65
CA PHE A 172 -0.72 22.79 -3.25
C PHE A 172 -1.45 23.77 -2.31
N ASN A 173 -2.52 24.38 -2.76
CA ASN A 173 -3.22 25.43 -2.02
C ASN A 173 -4.29 24.94 -1.06
N THR A 174 -4.62 23.66 -1.05
CA THR A 174 -5.63 23.11 -0.14
C THR A 174 -5.07 21.95 0.67
N ALA A 175 -5.41 21.91 1.95
CA ALA A 175 -5.07 20.78 2.84
C ALA A 175 -5.69 19.46 2.37
N ASP A 176 -6.57 19.52 1.38
CA ASP A 176 -7.26 18.38 0.80
C ASP A 176 -6.38 17.59 -0.20
N ASP A 177 -5.23 18.15 -0.61
CA ASP A 177 -4.31 17.52 -1.56
C ASP A 177 -3.24 16.65 -0.88
N LEU A 178 -3.10 16.77 0.45
CA LEU A 178 -2.14 16.00 1.24
C LEU A 178 -2.82 14.84 1.94
N GLY A 179 -2.44 13.62 1.58
CA GLY A 179 -2.85 12.40 2.25
C GLY A 179 -1.85 11.98 3.32
N LEU A 180 -2.36 11.39 4.39
CA LEU A 180 -1.61 10.68 5.41
C LEU A 180 -2.06 9.23 5.41
N PHE A 181 -1.11 8.31 5.35
CA PHE A 181 -1.40 6.88 5.43
C PHE A 181 -0.45 6.18 6.40
N GLY A 182 -0.89 5.04 6.88
CA GLY A 182 -0.06 4.19 7.72
C GLY A 182 -0.70 2.82 7.91
N GLY A 183 0.08 1.88 8.40
CA GLY A 183 -0.41 0.54 8.66
C GLY A 183 0.62 -0.37 9.29
N ALA A 184 0.21 -1.61 9.48
CA ALA A 184 1.03 -2.66 10.03
C ALA A 184 0.83 -3.97 9.27
N SER A 185 1.92 -4.69 9.06
CA SER A 185 1.96 -6.03 8.50
C SER A 185 2.34 -7.02 9.60
N PHE A 186 1.63 -8.12 9.66
CA PHE A 186 1.80 -9.19 10.64
C PHE A 186 2.03 -10.52 9.91
N ALA A 187 3.22 -11.08 9.99
CA ALA A 187 3.48 -12.44 9.53
C ALA A 187 2.93 -13.42 10.58
N LEU A 188 1.70 -13.91 10.40
CA LEU A 188 1.03 -14.81 11.33
C LEU A 188 1.65 -16.21 11.30
N THR A 189 2.10 -16.64 10.14
CA THR A 189 2.90 -17.85 9.91
C THR A 189 3.92 -17.58 8.80
N SER A 190 4.76 -18.56 8.47
CA SER A 190 5.67 -18.47 7.32
C SER A 190 4.94 -18.26 5.97
N SER A 191 3.65 -18.62 5.91
CA SER A 191 2.86 -18.59 4.68
C SER A 191 1.60 -17.71 4.78
N LEU A 192 1.40 -16.98 5.88
CA LEU A 192 0.22 -16.14 6.06
C LEU A 192 0.60 -14.78 6.62
N VAL A 193 0.31 -13.74 5.85
CA VAL A 193 0.47 -12.35 6.25
C VAL A 193 -0.89 -11.69 6.40
N PHE A 194 -1.06 -10.93 7.45
CA PHE A 194 -2.20 -10.07 7.70
C PHE A 194 -1.76 -8.62 7.70
N ASN A 195 -2.41 -7.76 6.93
CA ASN A 195 -2.15 -6.33 6.90
C ASN A 195 -3.37 -5.53 7.36
N LEU A 196 -3.11 -4.44 8.06
CA LEU A 196 -4.08 -3.41 8.39
C LEU A 196 -3.54 -2.05 7.97
N GLU A 197 -4.37 -1.21 7.40
CA GLU A 197 -3.97 0.12 6.97
C GLU A 197 -5.05 1.17 7.15
N LEU A 198 -4.59 2.39 7.31
CA LEU A 198 -5.38 3.60 7.32
C LEU A 198 -4.90 4.50 6.19
N ASN A 199 -5.81 4.94 5.35
CA ASN A 199 -5.53 5.90 4.27
C ASN A 199 -6.28 7.20 4.51
N ASP A 200 -5.70 8.29 4.02
CA ASP A 200 -6.29 9.62 4.03
C ASP A 200 -6.78 10.05 5.42
N VAL A 201 -5.97 9.72 6.44
CA VAL A 201 -6.33 9.86 7.87
C VAL A 201 -6.75 11.29 8.24
N LEU A 202 -6.26 12.30 7.52
CA LEU A 202 -6.59 13.70 7.73
C LEU A 202 -7.86 14.13 7.03
N MET A 203 -8.34 13.35 6.07
CA MET A 203 -9.50 13.66 5.25
C MET A 203 -10.80 13.21 5.92
N LYS A 204 -11.92 13.77 5.46
CA LYS A 204 -13.25 13.40 5.95
C LYS A 204 -13.57 11.95 5.63
N ASP A 205 -13.15 11.50 4.46
CA ASP A 205 -13.46 10.19 3.90
C ASP A 205 -12.26 9.23 4.06
N TRP A 206 -11.66 9.20 5.26
CA TRP A 206 -10.58 8.29 5.59
C TRP A 206 -11.00 6.82 5.46
N GLN A 207 -10.06 5.97 5.08
CA GLN A 207 -10.33 4.56 4.82
C GLN A 207 -9.59 3.67 5.82
N PHE A 208 -10.27 2.62 6.26
CA PHE A 208 -9.69 1.51 7.00
C PHE A 208 -9.78 0.25 6.16
N ASN A 209 -8.62 -0.32 5.84
CA ASN A 209 -8.50 -1.49 4.97
C ASN A 209 -7.70 -2.58 5.68
N GLY A 210 -7.89 -3.81 5.23
CA GLY A 210 -7.08 -4.94 5.69
C GLY A 210 -7.05 -6.05 4.66
N ASN A 211 -6.09 -6.94 4.75
CA ASN A 211 -6.06 -8.13 3.91
C ASN A 211 -5.39 -9.32 4.59
N PHE A 212 -5.65 -10.48 4.02
CA PHE A 212 -4.90 -11.70 4.25
C PHE A 212 -4.22 -12.10 2.95
N ILE A 213 -2.91 -12.39 3.01
CA ILE A 213 -2.11 -12.88 1.88
C ILE A 213 -1.56 -14.24 2.27
N PHE A 214 -1.87 -15.23 1.46
CA PHE A 214 -1.31 -16.57 1.54
C PHE A 214 -0.11 -16.65 0.60
N ASP A 215 1.07 -16.85 1.18
CA ASP A 215 2.34 -17.01 0.47
C ASP A 215 2.67 -18.50 0.48
N TYR A 216 2.49 -19.13 -0.65
CA TYR A 216 2.85 -20.54 -0.82
C TYR A 216 4.31 -20.57 -1.29
N ASP A 217 5.28 -21.09 -0.59
CA ASP A 217 6.71 -21.23 -0.93
C ASP A 217 7.08 -21.33 -2.45
N ASN A 218 6.20 -20.86 -3.27
CA ASN A 218 6.19 -20.72 -4.72
C ASN A 218 6.10 -19.24 -5.09
N PRO A 219 6.37 -18.87 -6.35
CA PRO A 219 6.21 -17.49 -6.80
C PRO A 219 4.76 -16.99 -6.73
N LEU A 220 3.78 -17.85 -6.40
CA LEU A 220 2.36 -17.51 -6.37
C LEU A 220 1.89 -17.15 -4.97
N ARG A 221 1.24 -15.99 -4.85
CA ARG A 221 0.54 -15.52 -3.65
C ARG A 221 -0.92 -15.29 -3.98
N ILE A 222 -1.79 -15.61 -3.04
CA ILE A 222 -3.22 -15.36 -3.15
C ILE A 222 -3.67 -14.56 -1.93
N GLY A 223 -4.40 -13.47 -2.17
CA GLY A 223 -4.89 -12.60 -1.10
C GLY A 223 -6.36 -12.26 -1.26
N VAL A 224 -6.95 -11.88 -0.14
CA VAL A 224 -8.27 -11.27 -0.10
C VAL A 224 -8.13 -9.93 0.59
N ASP A 225 -8.40 -8.85 -0.16
CA ASP A 225 -8.36 -7.49 0.33
C ASP A 225 -9.78 -7.06 0.73
N PHE A 226 -9.88 -6.37 1.86
CA PHE A 226 -11.08 -5.74 2.39
C PHE A 226 -10.84 -4.23 2.41
N ARG A 227 -11.60 -3.48 1.63
CA ARG A 227 -11.49 -2.03 1.55
C ARG A 227 -12.68 -1.36 2.21
N ASP A 228 -12.44 -0.15 2.69
CA ASP A 228 -13.47 0.72 3.28
C ASP A 228 -14.27 0.02 4.40
N MET A 229 -13.58 -0.76 5.26
CA MET A 229 -14.22 -1.50 6.36
C MET A 229 -14.93 -0.59 7.38
N ASN A 230 -14.58 0.70 7.39
CA ASN A 230 -15.23 1.73 8.20
C ASN A 230 -16.48 2.34 7.55
N ASN A 231 -16.80 1.98 6.30
CA ASN A 231 -17.95 2.51 5.55
C ASN A 231 -18.71 1.38 4.84
N ALA A 232 -19.81 0.94 5.43
CA ALA A 232 -20.59 -0.18 4.89
C ALA A 232 -21.14 0.06 3.47
N ALA A 233 -21.29 1.32 3.04
CA ALA A 233 -21.78 1.64 1.69
C ALA A 233 -20.68 1.52 0.62
N LEU A 234 -19.41 1.61 1.03
CA LEU A 234 -18.25 1.54 0.14
C LEU A 234 -17.42 0.26 0.36
N PHE A 235 -17.82 -0.56 1.34
CA PHE A 235 -17.12 -1.81 1.66
C PHE A 235 -16.99 -2.71 0.43
N SER A 236 -15.77 -3.09 0.12
CA SER A 236 -15.44 -3.90 -1.06
C SER A 236 -14.51 -5.06 -0.69
N ARG A 237 -14.67 -6.17 -1.40
CA ARG A 237 -13.83 -7.36 -1.31
C ARG A 237 -13.14 -7.60 -2.64
N ILE A 238 -11.83 -7.77 -2.60
CA ILE A 238 -11.01 -7.91 -3.79
C ILE A 238 -10.23 -9.21 -3.68
N LEU A 239 -10.32 -10.05 -4.70
CA LEU A 239 -9.43 -11.20 -4.84
C LEU A 239 -8.13 -10.74 -5.48
N ARG A 240 -7.00 -10.98 -4.82
CA ARG A 240 -5.65 -10.69 -5.28
C ARG A 240 -4.95 -11.98 -5.65
N VAL A 241 -4.35 -12.01 -6.83
CA VAL A 241 -3.41 -13.05 -7.26
C VAL A 241 -2.10 -12.36 -7.64
N GLU A 242 -1.01 -12.78 -7.05
CA GLU A 242 0.31 -12.18 -7.23
C GLU A 242 1.32 -13.26 -7.56
N TYR A 243 2.14 -12.98 -8.56
CA TYR A 243 3.25 -13.82 -8.98
C TYR A 243 4.55 -13.02 -8.79
N VAL A 244 5.46 -13.52 -7.97
CA VAL A 244 6.75 -12.88 -7.69
C VAL A 244 7.87 -13.83 -8.10
N SER A 245 8.82 -13.35 -8.90
CA SER A 245 9.94 -14.17 -9.36
C SER A 245 11.18 -13.31 -9.66
N PHE A 246 12.23 -13.96 -10.15
CA PHE A 246 13.51 -13.35 -10.49
C PHE A 246 13.95 -13.85 -11.87
N PHE A 247 14.73 -13.06 -12.60
CA PHE A 247 15.38 -13.42 -13.86
C PHE A 247 16.90 -13.30 -13.76
#